data_6dc597c36547f9cc483c4178045b38c9
#
_entry.id   6dc597c36547f9cc483c4178045b38c9
#
_cell.length_a   1.000
_cell.length_b   1.000
_cell.length_c   1.000
_cell.angle_alpha   90.00
_cell.angle_beta   90.00
_cell.angle_gamma   90.00
#
_symmetry.space_group_name_H-M   'P 1'
#
loop_
_entity.id
_entity.type
_entity.pdbx_description
1 polymer ?
#
loop_
_entity_poly.entity_id
_entity_poly.type
_entity_poly.pdbx_seq_one_letter_code
_entity_poly.pdbx_strand_id
1 'polypeptide(L)'
;MRALSDRVLSRTGPTQFPESLRGVPGDLIVALSDGDFISFGMRWPSLEKALVAIKSDRFWPLSLPNVARNVIAHEIGHAIGLGHNSDATALMCGRPAPCRPDAFASPTERYFPLTAAEKALLLSLYPADWGGR
;
A
#
# COMPACT_ATOMS: atom_id res chain seq x y z
N MET A 1 -6.93 -18.04 7.02
CA MET A 1 -5.86 -17.38 6.23
C MET A 1 -5.61 -18.21 4.98
N ARG A 2 -5.71 -17.64 3.76
CA ARG A 2 -5.38 -18.36 2.51
C ARG A 2 -3.92 -18.06 2.15
N ALA A 3 -3.13 -19.09 1.89
CA ALA A 3 -1.81 -18.93 1.31
C ALA A 3 -1.96 -18.45 -0.15
N LEU A 4 -1.31 -17.34 -0.48
CA LEU A 4 -1.14 -16.90 -1.87
C LEU A 4 0.09 -17.59 -2.45
N SER A 5 -0.02 -18.09 -3.69
CA SER A 5 1.15 -18.63 -4.38
C SER A 5 2.07 -17.48 -4.80
N ASP A 6 3.38 -17.69 -4.78
CA ASP A 6 4.40 -16.69 -5.16
C ASP A 6 4.21 -16.14 -6.60
N ARG A 7 3.45 -16.85 -7.44
CA ARG A 7 3.07 -16.38 -8.79
C ARG A 7 2.10 -15.20 -8.79
N VAL A 8 1.36 -14.99 -7.70
CA VAL A 8 0.41 -13.86 -7.56
C VAL A 8 1.13 -12.57 -7.23
N LEU A 9 2.29 -12.66 -6.55
CA LEU A 9 3.08 -11.55 -6.09
C LEU A 9 4.37 -11.48 -6.92
N SER A 10 4.30 -10.84 -8.09
CA SER A 10 5.49 -10.58 -8.92
C SER A 10 6.19 -9.30 -8.47
N ARG A 11 7.47 -9.13 -8.85
CA ARG A 11 8.27 -7.93 -8.51
C ARG A 11 7.61 -6.60 -8.87
N THR A 12 6.76 -6.59 -9.88
CA THR A 12 6.07 -5.39 -10.39
C THR A 12 4.60 -5.30 -9.97
N GLY A 13 4.13 -6.27 -9.20
CA GLY A 13 2.71 -6.43 -8.91
C GLY A 13 1.93 -7.02 -10.12
N PRO A 14 0.73 -7.55 -9.90
CA PRO A 14 -0.10 -8.10 -10.97
C PRO A 14 -0.74 -6.99 -11.80
N THR A 15 -0.70 -7.12 -13.11
CA THR A 15 -1.41 -6.19 -14.02
C THR A 15 -2.92 -6.41 -14.02
N GLN A 16 -3.35 -7.63 -13.67
CA GLN A 16 -4.76 -8.01 -13.54
C GLN A 16 -5.03 -8.50 -12.11
N PHE A 17 -6.28 -8.33 -11.68
CA PHE A 17 -6.68 -8.85 -10.37
C PHE A 17 -6.51 -10.38 -10.34
N PRO A 18 -5.81 -10.94 -9.33
CA PRO A 18 -5.54 -12.36 -9.26
C PRO A 18 -6.82 -13.19 -9.16
N GLU A 19 -7.01 -14.15 -10.06
CA GLU A 19 -8.21 -15.00 -10.10
C GLU A 19 -8.42 -15.73 -8.77
N SER A 20 -7.34 -16.19 -8.14
CA SER A 20 -7.40 -16.87 -6.84
C SER A 20 -7.97 -16.01 -5.71
N LEU A 21 -8.02 -14.70 -5.87
CA LEU A 21 -8.55 -13.76 -4.88
C LEU A 21 -9.99 -13.32 -5.17
N ARG A 22 -10.56 -13.63 -6.33
CA ARG A 22 -11.93 -13.21 -6.69
C ARG A 22 -12.98 -13.64 -5.69
N GLY A 23 -12.85 -14.85 -5.13
CA GLY A 23 -13.76 -15.40 -4.13
C GLY A 23 -13.48 -14.96 -2.69
N VAL A 24 -12.49 -14.09 -2.46
CA VAL A 24 -12.21 -13.56 -1.12
C VAL A 24 -13.20 -12.42 -0.84
N PRO A 25 -13.97 -12.50 0.26
CA PRO A 25 -14.91 -11.43 0.61
C PRO A 25 -14.18 -10.14 0.99
N GLY A 26 -14.87 -9.00 0.79
CA GLY A 26 -14.35 -7.65 1.08
C GLY A 26 -13.78 -6.95 -0.16
N ASP A 27 -13.72 -5.64 -0.09
CA ASP A 27 -13.28 -4.77 -1.18
C ASP A 27 -11.76 -4.51 -1.12
N LEU A 28 -11.19 -4.55 0.07
CA LEU A 28 -9.75 -4.44 0.32
C LEU A 28 -9.20 -5.76 0.87
N ILE A 29 -8.26 -6.33 0.13
CA ILE A 29 -7.54 -7.54 0.52
C ILE A 29 -6.12 -7.14 0.92
N VAL A 30 -5.70 -7.54 2.12
CA VAL A 30 -4.33 -7.36 2.58
C VAL A 30 -3.64 -8.72 2.61
N ALA A 31 -2.53 -8.83 1.87
CA ALA A 31 -1.70 -10.02 1.79
C ALA A 31 -0.35 -9.79 2.46
N LEU A 32 0.07 -10.73 3.29
CA LEU A 32 1.42 -10.75 3.88
C LEU A 32 2.17 -11.95 3.28
N SER A 33 3.41 -11.75 2.84
CA SER A 33 4.20 -12.80 2.22
C SER A 33 5.70 -12.59 2.41
N ASP A 34 6.43 -13.70 2.48
CA ASP A 34 7.90 -13.74 2.50
C ASP A 34 8.51 -13.77 1.07
N GLY A 35 7.69 -13.71 0.02
CA GLY A 35 8.11 -13.82 -1.37
C GLY A 35 9.08 -12.72 -1.83
N ASP A 36 9.70 -12.94 -2.98
CA ASP A 36 10.61 -11.95 -3.60
C ASP A 36 9.83 -10.92 -4.42
N PHE A 37 9.29 -9.93 -3.74
CA PHE A 37 8.56 -8.81 -4.33
C PHE A 37 8.80 -7.53 -3.53
N ILE A 38 8.45 -6.38 -4.12
CA ILE A 38 8.37 -5.10 -3.40
C ILE A 38 6.93 -4.93 -2.95
N SER A 39 6.71 -4.48 -1.71
CA SER A 39 5.36 -4.15 -1.22
C SER A 39 4.65 -3.22 -2.19
N PHE A 40 3.37 -3.45 -2.43
CA PHE A 40 2.57 -2.65 -3.34
C PHE A 40 1.11 -2.56 -2.92
N GLY A 41 0.46 -1.48 -3.32
CA GLY A 41 -0.99 -1.30 -3.27
C GLY A 41 -1.54 -1.08 -4.66
N MET A 42 -2.60 -1.78 -5.03
CA MET A 42 -3.25 -1.67 -6.34
C MET A 42 -4.77 -1.70 -6.19
N ARG A 43 -5.45 -1.01 -7.11
CA ARG A 43 -6.90 -0.94 -7.16
C ARG A 43 -7.42 -1.31 -8.56
N TRP A 44 -8.48 -2.08 -8.59
CA TRP A 44 -9.24 -2.43 -9.80
C TRP A 44 -10.68 -1.91 -9.66
N PRO A 45 -10.94 -0.64 -10.06
CA PRO A 45 -12.25 0.01 -9.85
C PRO A 45 -13.41 -0.75 -10.49
N SER A 46 -13.18 -1.36 -11.66
CA SER A 46 -14.19 -2.15 -12.38
C SER A 46 -14.63 -3.41 -11.65
N LEU A 47 -13.84 -3.88 -10.69
CA LEU A 47 -14.14 -5.04 -9.85
C LEU A 47 -14.49 -4.65 -8.42
N GLU A 48 -14.45 -3.36 -8.08
CA GLU A 48 -14.58 -2.83 -6.72
C GLU A 48 -13.62 -3.54 -5.74
N LYS A 49 -12.41 -3.87 -6.21
CA LYS A 49 -11.39 -4.60 -5.45
C LYS A 49 -10.09 -3.82 -5.36
N ALA A 50 -9.42 -3.96 -4.23
CA ALA A 50 -8.06 -3.49 -4.02
C ALA A 50 -7.23 -4.59 -3.34
N LEU A 51 -5.94 -4.61 -3.63
CA LEU A 51 -4.96 -5.52 -3.04
C LEU A 51 -3.79 -4.72 -2.51
N VAL A 52 -3.48 -4.91 -1.24
CA VAL A 52 -2.24 -4.45 -0.60
C VAL A 52 -1.40 -5.68 -0.29
N ALA A 53 -0.24 -5.80 -0.92
CA ALA A 53 0.71 -6.86 -0.64
C ALA A 53 1.91 -6.30 0.13
N ILE A 54 2.13 -6.80 1.32
CA ILE A 54 3.20 -6.37 2.20
C ILE A 54 4.23 -7.50 2.32
N LYS A 55 5.49 -7.17 2.01
CA LYS A 55 6.60 -8.07 2.26
C LYS A 55 6.80 -8.23 3.77
N SER A 56 7.14 -9.44 4.20
CA SER A 56 7.40 -9.75 5.60
C SER A 56 8.39 -8.79 6.25
N ASP A 57 8.18 -8.49 7.52
CA ASP A 57 9.03 -7.67 8.37
C ASP A 57 10.34 -8.34 8.81
N ARG A 58 10.57 -9.59 8.39
CA ARG A 58 11.82 -10.31 8.68
C ARG A 58 13.06 -9.69 8.04
N PHE A 59 12.85 -8.90 6.97
CA PHE A 59 13.93 -8.37 6.16
C PHE A 59 14.10 -6.87 6.39
N TRP A 60 15.33 -6.46 6.61
CA TRP A 60 15.67 -5.04 6.64
C TRP A 60 15.36 -4.38 5.28
N PRO A 61 14.82 -3.13 5.22
CA PRO A 61 14.52 -2.25 6.37
C PRO A 61 13.13 -2.44 6.97
N LEU A 62 12.30 -3.35 6.48
CA LEU A 62 10.94 -3.58 6.98
C LEU A 62 10.91 -4.20 8.39
N SER A 63 12.05 -4.74 8.86
CA SER A 63 12.23 -5.16 10.25
C SER A 63 12.23 -3.98 11.25
N LEU A 64 12.32 -2.73 10.76
CA LEU A 64 12.15 -1.53 11.58
C LEU A 64 10.66 -1.17 11.64
N PRO A 65 10.01 -1.18 12.83
CA PRO A 65 8.56 -1.00 12.95
C PRO A 65 8.03 0.31 12.36
N ASN A 66 8.79 1.40 12.51
CA ASN A 66 8.43 2.70 11.92
C ASN A 66 8.49 2.69 10.38
N VAL A 67 9.44 1.95 9.79
CA VAL A 67 9.55 1.79 8.34
C VAL A 67 8.40 0.94 7.83
N ALA A 68 8.15 -0.23 8.44
CA ALA A 68 7.03 -1.09 8.08
C ALA A 68 5.69 -0.35 8.12
N ARG A 69 5.45 0.41 9.18
CA ARG A 69 4.22 1.20 9.35
C ARG A 69 4.01 2.22 8.23
N ASN A 70 5.05 2.96 7.86
CA ASN A 70 4.98 3.93 6.78
C ASN A 70 4.80 3.26 5.41
N VAL A 71 5.44 2.12 5.16
CA VAL A 71 5.24 1.35 3.93
C VAL A 71 3.80 0.84 3.86
N ILE A 72 3.28 0.23 4.92
CA ILE A 72 1.89 -0.24 4.96
C ILE A 72 0.91 0.90 4.70
N ALA A 73 1.08 2.05 5.36
CA ALA A 73 0.22 3.21 5.16
C ALA A 73 0.29 3.76 3.73
N HIS A 74 1.48 3.79 3.12
CA HIS A 74 1.70 4.19 1.73
C HIS A 74 0.95 3.26 0.76
N GLU A 75 1.09 1.95 0.91
CA GLU A 75 0.43 0.97 0.04
C GLU A 75 -1.10 0.95 0.21
N ILE A 76 -1.59 1.17 1.43
CA ILE A 76 -3.03 1.41 1.66
C ILE A 76 -3.48 2.68 0.93
N GLY A 77 -2.67 3.74 0.94
CA GLY A 77 -2.93 4.95 0.17
C GLY A 77 -3.23 4.66 -1.30
N HIS A 78 -2.43 3.82 -1.96
CA HIS A 78 -2.68 3.39 -3.33
C HIS A 78 -4.00 2.61 -3.47
N ALA A 79 -4.25 1.69 -2.57
CA ALA A 79 -5.46 0.87 -2.58
C ALA A 79 -6.75 1.70 -2.47
N ILE A 80 -6.71 2.83 -1.76
CA ILE A 80 -7.86 3.75 -1.63
C ILE A 80 -7.90 4.86 -2.68
N GLY A 81 -6.93 4.88 -3.63
CA GLY A 81 -6.99 5.74 -4.81
C GLY A 81 -5.97 6.87 -4.87
N LEU A 82 -4.99 6.93 -3.96
CA LEU A 82 -3.93 7.93 -4.00
C LEU A 82 -2.80 7.51 -4.95
N GLY A 83 -2.28 8.48 -5.70
CA GLY A 83 -1.07 8.34 -6.51
C GLY A 83 0.17 8.82 -5.77
N HIS A 84 1.34 8.66 -6.41
CA HIS A 84 2.57 9.24 -5.92
C HIS A 84 2.58 10.77 -6.05
N ASN A 85 3.26 11.42 -5.11
CA ASN A 85 3.69 12.82 -5.21
C ASN A 85 5.23 12.92 -5.11
N SER A 86 5.79 14.12 -5.16
CA SER A 86 7.23 14.38 -5.03
C SER A 86 7.62 15.07 -3.71
N ASP A 87 6.69 15.20 -2.77
CA ASP A 87 6.93 15.84 -1.48
C ASP A 87 7.53 14.87 -0.49
N ALA A 88 8.82 14.99 -0.19
CA ALA A 88 9.54 14.13 0.74
C ALA A 88 9.00 14.17 2.18
N THR A 89 8.18 15.16 2.52
CA THR A 89 7.54 15.29 3.84
C THR A 89 6.15 14.61 3.90
N ALA A 90 5.62 14.17 2.75
CA ALA A 90 4.30 13.57 2.65
C ALA A 90 4.34 12.03 2.52
N LEU A 91 3.26 11.36 2.93
CA LEU A 91 3.17 9.90 2.93
C LEU A 91 3.35 9.30 1.54
N MET A 92 2.68 9.86 0.52
CA MET A 92 2.66 9.31 -0.84
C MET A 92 3.85 9.75 -1.69
N CYS A 93 4.95 10.23 -1.08
CA CYS A 93 6.15 10.59 -1.79
C CYS A 93 6.79 9.38 -2.49
N GLY A 94 6.68 9.31 -3.80
CA GLY A 94 7.32 8.33 -4.68
C GLY A 94 7.47 6.93 -4.10
N ARG A 95 8.51 6.23 -4.48
CA ARG A 95 8.93 5.02 -3.76
C ARG A 95 9.62 5.45 -2.46
N PRO A 96 9.22 4.88 -1.29
CA PRO A 96 9.71 5.36 0.00
C PRO A 96 11.23 5.47 0.10
N ALA A 97 11.98 4.45 -0.34
CA ALA A 97 13.44 4.45 -0.23
C ALA A 97 14.12 5.53 -1.10
N PRO A 98 13.84 5.66 -2.41
CA PRO A 98 14.43 6.72 -3.22
C PRO A 98 13.98 8.13 -2.82
N CYS A 99 12.74 8.30 -2.38
CA CYS A 99 12.20 9.60 -2.03
C CYS A 99 12.80 10.17 -0.75
N ARG A 100 13.05 9.33 0.23
CA ARG A 100 13.60 9.71 1.55
C ARG A 100 14.46 8.60 2.14
N PRO A 101 15.67 8.41 1.57
CA PRO A 101 16.55 7.29 1.93
C PRO A 101 16.91 7.29 3.41
N ASP A 102 17.17 8.47 4.00
CA ASP A 102 17.54 8.59 5.42
C ASP A 102 16.42 8.16 6.36
N ALA A 103 15.18 8.51 6.04
CA ALA A 103 14.03 8.11 6.84
C ALA A 103 13.66 6.65 6.65
N PHE A 104 13.87 6.10 5.45
CA PHE A 104 13.54 4.72 5.12
C PHE A 104 14.39 3.70 5.88
N ALA A 105 15.63 4.03 6.17
CA ALA A 105 16.56 3.15 6.89
C ALA A 105 16.75 3.53 8.37
N SER A 106 16.07 4.55 8.87
CA SER A 106 16.24 5.06 10.23
C SER A 106 15.32 4.36 11.23
N PRO A 107 15.81 3.98 12.42
CA PRO A 107 14.96 3.49 13.52
C PRO A 107 14.15 4.61 14.19
N THR A 108 14.44 5.89 13.88
CA THR A 108 13.73 7.03 14.44
C THR A 108 12.30 7.05 13.95
N GLU A 109 11.35 7.09 14.88
CA GLU A 109 9.95 7.14 14.54
C GLU A 109 9.59 8.45 13.83
N ARG A 110 8.94 8.32 12.66
CA ARG A 110 8.47 9.44 11.85
C ARG A 110 7.11 9.10 11.26
N TYR A 111 6.20 10.05 11.34
CA TYR A 111 4.90 9.99 10.71
C TYR A 111 4.86 10.95 9.54
N PHE A 112 4.47 10.46 8.38
CA PHE A 112 4.32 11.26 7.19
C PHE A 112 2.83 11.52 6.94
N PRO A 113 2.40 12.80 6.92
CA PRO A 113 1.00 13.15 6.70
C PRO A 113 0.62 13.03 5.22
N LEU A 114 -0.68 12.97 4.95
CA LEU A 114 -1.22 13.25 3.63
C LEU A 114 -1.18 14.75 3.35
N THR A 115 -0.91 15.11 2.11
CA THR A 115 -1.02 16.50 1.64
C THR A 115 -2.47 16.99 1.66
N ALA A 116 -2.68 18.30 1.57
CA ALA A 116 -4.02 18.88 1.46
C ALA A 116 -4.75 18.39 0.20
N ALA A 117 -4.05 18.24 -0.92
CA ALA A 117 -4.61 17.74 -2.18
C ALA A 117 -5.06 16.28 -2.07
N GLU A 118 -4.25 15.42 -1.42
CA GLU A 118 -4.61 14.01 -1.19
C GLU A 118 -5.82 13.89 -0.27
N LYS A 119 -5.90 14.68 0.78
CA LYS A 119 -7.08 14.72 1.66
C LYS A 119 -8.34 15.15 0.91
N ALA A 120 -8.24 16.19 0.07
CA ALA A 120 -9.35 16.64 -0.77
C ALA A 120 -9.79 15.58 -1.76
N LEU A 121 -8.84 14.87 -2.40
CA LEU A 121 -9.13 13.74 -3.28
C LEU A 121 -9.87 12.63 -2.55
N LEU A 122 -9.39 12.22 -1.37
CA LEU A 122 -10.07 11.19 -0.57
C LEU A 122 -11.49 11.60 -0.18
N LEU A 123 -11.71 12.86 0.21
CA LEU A 123 -13.06 13.36 0.51
C LEU A 123 -13.98 13.38 -0.72
N SER A 124 -13.42 13.54 -1.92
CA SER A 124 -14.22 13.44 -3.16
C SER A 124 -14.56 12.00 -3.53
N LEU A 125 -13.69 11.04 -3.20
CA LEU A 125 -13.92 9.62 -3.45
C LEU A 125 -14.80 8.98 -2.37
N TYR A 126 -14.68 9.45 -1.14
CA TYR A 126 -15.34 8.95 0.07
C TYR A 126 -15.92 10.14 0.85
N PRO A 127 -17.04 10.72 0.40
CA PRO A 127 -17.65 11.86 1.07
C PRO A 127 -18.12 11.49 2.49
N ALA A 128 -18.34 12.49 3.34
CA ALA A 128 -18.66 12.29 4.75
C ALA A 128 -19.94 11.46 5.01
N ASP A 129 -20.86 11.48 4.04
CA ASP A 129 -22.09 10.67 4.04
C ASP A 129 -21.94 9.31 3.34
N TRP A 130 -20.71 8.94 2.96
CA TRP A 130 -20.43 7.64 2.36
C TRP A 130 -20.71 6.51 3.36
N GLY A 131 -21.87 5.87 3.20
CA GLY A 131 -22.37 4.87 4.14
C GLY A 131 -21.75 3.49 4.06
N GLY A 132 -20.70 3.30 3.25
CA GLY A 132 -20.16 1.97 2.95
C GLY A 132 -21.20 1.09 2.24
N ARG A 133 -20.80 0.31 1.27
CA ARG A 133 -21.69 -0.69 0.65
C ARG A 133 -21.59 -2.05 1.35
#